data_3be2c32fe3165994a9abe969c5fc79d4
#
_entry.id   3be2c32fe3165994a9abe969c5fc79d4
#
_cell.length_a   1.000
_cell.length_b   1.000
_cell.length_c   1.000
_cell.angle_alpha   90.00
_cell.angle_beta   90.00
_cell.angle_gamma   90.00
#
_symmetry.space_group_name_H-M   'P 1'
#
loop_
_entity.id
_entity.type
_entity.pdbx_description
1 polymer ?
#
loop_
_entity_poly.entity_id
_entity_poly.type
_entity_poly.pdbx_seq_one_letter_code
_entity_poly.pdbx_strand_id
1 'polypeptide(L)'
;MLGLLVLETIGLGAPSGKQLYYNQDCTDFFWWSQIPAGQAGELIDRYVDRIADAGVTVFLCNSNARRTNYRSRVWETFWDGYDPAGPDDQPFLASIPRSQVAAYRKGIGNMLAVHQEGVDYPARVIQRCRHDGMSPWITLRMNDCHENDNPAHPFHGSFWTKNPQLRRKNCSGYFATCLDYANPEVREFYMSLIVETLDRYDIDGLELDFMREPYVFSADKEREGAPILTGWMREVRRRTADAAAKRGHAVRLGVRVPSRPEVAVGMGLDAIAWAKEGLIDLLVTTPRWATIEFDLPIAQWRQVLGKAKVTLAGGLEVLYRPTPGSVPSQVSPELAIGAATSVLSQGADAVYLFNYFPSAFPQPVYPGMLKPMASLGSVRKLPRRVGVTYRDITAPGEQYRAPLPATGKEAAFAIRLGPVPDRHWLCDVLIGAAPAPGPLAPGLSVRVNGTACEFLDEGSTNNGVRLVSFRVPAPALKGKEVHDVKIASQGQTPLTIQQVEMFLRPPAKH
;
A
#
# COMPACT_ATOMS: atom_id res chain seq x y z
N MET A 1 47.87 -28.30 -7.93
CA MET A 1 46.81 -27.85 -8.85
C MET A 1 45.60 -27.46 -8.01
N LEU A 2 45.45 -26.19 -7.71
CA LEU A 2 44.26 -25.65 -7.05
C LEU A 2 43.24 -25.29 -8.13
N GLY A 3 42.14 -26.04 -8.18
CA GLY A 3 41.01 -25.70 -9.06
C GLY A 3 40.25 -24.49 -8.52
N LEU A 4 40.28 -23.38 -9.24
CA LEU A 4 39.43 -22.23 -9.04
C LEU A 4 38.01 -22.62 -9.45
N LEU A 5 37.10 -22.82 -8.49
CA LEU A 5 35.67 -22.85 -8.77
C LEU A 5 35.22 -21.43 -9.09
N VAL A 6 35.04 -21.15 -10.36
CA VAL A 6 34.33 -19.97 -10.81
C VAL A 6 32.84 -20.21 -10.51
N LEU A 7 32.33 -19.58 -9.45
CA LEU A 7 30.89 -19.41 -9.23
C LEU A 7 30.36 -18.52 -10.34
N GLU A 8 29.78 -19.13 -11.39
CA GLU A 8 28.94 -18.40 -12.33
C GLU A 8 27.77 -17.80 -11.53
N THR A 9 27.80 -16.49 -11.35
CA THR A 9 26.63 -15.73 -10.92
C THR A 9 25.55 -15.93 -11.98
N ILE A 10 24.55 -16.76 -11.67
CA ILE A 10 23.32 -16.84 -12.45
C ILE A 10 22.75 -15.42 -12.45
N GLY A 11 22.96 -14.72 -13.56
CA GLY A 11 22.44 -13.38 -13.78
C GLY A 11 20.93 -13.44 -13.74
N LEU A 12 20.34 -13.07 -12.61
CA LEU A 12 18.90 -12.85 -12.47
C LEU A 12 18.54 -11.63 -13.34
N GLY A 13 18.24 -11.88 -14.62
CA GLY A 13 17.60 -10.88 -15.46
C GLY A 13 16.31 -10.44 -14.78
N ALA A 14 16.05 -9.11 -14.75
CA ALA A 14 14.74 -8.61 -14.38
C ALA A 14 13.68 -9.37 -15.20
N PRO A 15 12.57 -9.83 -14.61
CA PRO A 15 11.57 -10.58 -15.35
C PRO A 15 11.07 -9.72 -16.51
N SER A 16 11.27 -10.21 -17.75
CA SER A 16 10.92 -9.52 -19.01
C SER A 16 9.42 -9.62 -19.28
N GLY A 17 8.57 -9.26 -18.32
CA GLY A 17 7.12 -9.37 -18.44
C GLY A 17 6.39 -8.30 -17.65
N LYS A 18 5.14 -8.08 -18.02
CA LYS A 18 4.21 -7.22 -17.28
C LYS A 18 4.03 -7.78 -15.88
N GLN A 19 4.29 -6.98 -14.84
CA GLN A 19 4.15 -7.40 -13.46
C GLN A 19 3.08 -6.60 -12.74
N LEU A 20 2.24 -7.31 -12.01
CA LEU A 20 1.24 -6.76 -11.10
C LEU A 20 1.39 -7.48 -9.75
N TYR A 21 1.76 -6.75 -8.74
CA TYR A 21 1.95 -7.24 -7.37
C TYR A 21 0.67 -7.03 -6.56
N TYR A 22 0.27 -8.02 -5.80
CA TYR A 22 -0.87 -7.93 -4.90
C TYR A 22 -0.44 -8.29 -3.48
N ASN A 23 -0.47 -7.33 -2.57
CA ASN A 23 -0.26 -7.55 -1.15
C ASN A 23 -1.62 -7.81 -0.48
N GLN A 24 -1.77 -9.00 0.04
CA GLN A 24 -2.96 -9.45 0.71
C GLN A 24 -2.89 -9.13 2.21
N ASP A 25 -3.82 -8.33 2.69
CA ASP A 25 -4.14 -8.29 4.11
C ASP A 25 -5.05 -9.49 4.42
N CYS A 26 -4.69 -10.31 5.39
CA CYS A 26 -5.45 -11.51 5.77
C CYS A 26 -6.87 -11.21 6.26
N THR A 27 -7.19 -9.95 6.56
CA THR A 27 -8.51 -9.49 6.99
C THR A 27 -9.60 -9.84 5.98
N ASP A 28 -9.36 -9.65 4.68
CA ASP A 28 -10.36 -9.95 3.64
C ASP A 28 -10.83 -11.41 3.70
N PHE A 29 -9.89 -12.34 3.79
CA PHE A 29 -10.24 -13.75 3.83
C PHE A 29 -10.86 -14.15 5.17
N PHE A 30 -10.24 -13.82 6.30
CA PHE A 30 -10.68 -14.34 7.60
C PHE A 30 -11.86 -13.59 8.22
N TRP A 31 -11.97 -12.28 8.07
CA TRP A 31 -13.05 -11.51 8.69
C TRP A 31 -14.32 -11.49 7.85
N TRP A 32 -14.19 -11.54 6.51
CA TRP A 32 -15.37 -11.38 5.64
C TRP A 32 -15.88 -12.67 5.05
N SER A 33 -15.07 -13.72 4.94
CA SER A 33 -15.54 -15.03 4.49
C SER A 33 -16.41 -15.73 5.53
N GLN A 34 -17.27 -16.62 5.04
CA GLN A 34 -17.85 -17.71 5.82
C GLN A 34 -17.07 -18.97 5.49
N ILE A 35 -16.53 -19.66 6.49
CA ILE A 35 -15.75 -20.89 6.30
C ILE A 35 -16.54 -22.05 6.91
N PRO A 36 -17.38 -22.78 6.11
CA PRO A 36 -18.06 -23.97 6.59
C PRO A 36 -17.04 -25.08 6.88
N ALA A 37 -17.36 -25.93 7.84
CA ALA A 37 -16.50 -27.06 8.20
C ALA A 37 -16.15 -27.94 6.99
N GLY A 38 -14.90 -28.33 6.86
CA GLY A 38 -14.35 -29.15 5.77
C GLY A 38 -14.12 -28.42 4.45
N GLN A 39 -14.33 -27.09 4.38
CA GLN A 39 -14.22 -26.33 3.14
C GLN A 39 -13.07 -25.30 3.12
N ALA A 40 -12.26 -25.24 4.17
CA ALA A 40 -11.20 -24.22 4.28
C ALA A 40 -10.26 -24.21 3.07
N GLY A 41 -9.76 -25.37 2.66
CA GLY A 41 -8.85 -25.49 1.53
C GLY A 41 -9.43 -25.01 0.21
N GLU A 42 -10.70 -25.40 -0.09
CA GLU A 42 -11.38 -24.98 -1.32
C GLU A 42 -11.68 -23.49 -1.34
N LEU A 43 -12.04 -22.91 -0.19
CA LEU A 43 -12.28 -21.46 -0.09
C LEU A 43 -11.00 -20.64 -0.28
N ILE A 44 -9.87 -21.11 0.24
CA ILE A 44 -8.56 -20.48 0.00
C ILE A 44 -8.23 -20.54 -1.50
N ASP A 45 -8.42 -21.67 -2.13
CA ASP A 45 -8.17 -21.83 -3.57
C ASP A 45 -9.01 -20.84 -4.39
N ARG A 46 -10.34 -20.81 -4.17
CA ARG A 46 -11.23 -19.86 -4.87
C ARG A 46 -10.86 -18.40 -4.64
N TYR A 47 -10.37 -18.07 -3.44
CA TYR A 47 -9.89 -16.72 -3.13
C TYR A 47 -8.66 -16.37 -3.98
N VAL A 48 -7.69 -17.27 -4.07
CA VAL A 48 -6.47 -17.08 -4.86
C VAL A 48 -6.80 -17.03 -6.36
N ASP A 49 -7.68 -17.91 -6.85
CA ASP A 49 -8.15 -17.95 -8.25
C ASP A 49 -8.72 -16.59 -8.70
N ARG A 50 -9.55 -15.96 -7.88
CA ARG A 50 -10.12 -14.64 -8.21
C ARG A 50 -9.05 -13.56 -8.40
N ILE A 51 -7.94 -13.66 -7.66
CA ILE A 51 -6.82 -12.72 -7.76
C ILE A 51 -5.98 -13.04 -9.00
N ALA A 52 -5.73 -14.31 -9.29
CA ALA A 52 -5.08 -14.76 -10.53
C ALA A 52 -5.86 -14.32 -11.77
N ASP A 53 -7.19 -14.54 -11.76
CA ASP A 53 -8.10 -14.12 -12.82
C ASP A 53 -8.09 -12.61 -13.06
N ALA A 54 -7.74 -11.82 -12.05
CA ALA A 54 -7.56 -10.39 -12.18
C ALA A 54 -6.19 -9.98 -12.78
N GLY A 55 -5.36 -10.94 -13.17
CA GLY A 55 -4.08 -10.70 -13.87
C GLY A 55 -2.92 -10.37 -12.94
N VAL A 56 -3.04 -10.65 -11.65
CA VAL A 56 -1.93 -10.58 -10.69
C VAL A 56 -0.87 -11.61 -11.08
N THR A 57 0.38 -11.21 -11.02
CA THR A 57 1.52 -12.07 -11.36
C THR A 57 2.37 -12.44 -10.13
N VAL A 58 2.31 -11.63 -9.08
CA VAL A 58 3.01 -11.85 -7.81
C VAL A 58 2.03 -11.66 -6.66
N PHE A 59 1.82 -12.72 -5.89
CA PHE A 59 0.96 -12.71 -4.72
C PHE A 59 1.81 -12.66 -3.45
N LEU A 60 1.66 -11.61 -2.65
CA LEU A 60 2.33 -11.45 -1.37
C LEU A 60 1.34 -11.80 -0.25
N CYS A 61 1.46 -13.01 0.30
CA CYS A 61 0.63 -13.51 1.38
C CYS A 61 1.06 -12.91 2.72
N ASN A 62 0.19 -12.14 3.37
CA ASN A 62 0.46 -11.66 4.72
C ASN A 62 0.26 -12.78 5.74
N SER A 63 1.27 -13.04 6.54
CA SER A 63 1.28 -14.14 7.52
C SER A 63 1.27 -13.68 8.98
N ASN A 64 1.47 -12.37 9.23
CA ASN A 64 1.53 -11.83 10.58
C ASN A 64 1.00 -10.38 10.69
N ALA A 65 0.63 -10.02 11.92
CA ALA A 65 0.70 -8.67 12.45
C ALA A 65 1.64 -8.71 13.67
N ARG A 66 1.14 -8.65 14.92
CA ARG A 66 1.94 -8.99 16.13
C ARG A 66 1.82 -10.46 16.53
N ARG A 67 0.96 -11.19 15.86
CA ARG A 67 0.75 -12.64 15.97
C ARG A 67 0.65 -13.20 14.54
N THR A 68 0.72 -14.52 14.42
CA THR A 68 0.63 -15.20 13.11
C THR A 68 -0.77 -15.74 12.85
N ASN A 69 -1.17 -15.78 11.58
CA ASN A 69 -2.43 -16.38 11.13
C ASN A 69 -2.28 -17.87 10.76
N TYR A 70 -1.16 -18.48 11.15
CA TYR A 70 -0.84 -19.89 11.02
C TYR A 70 -0.16 -20.37 12.29
N ARG A 71 -0.07 -21.69 12.54
CA ARG A 71 0.62 -22.25 13.70
C ARG A 71 2.14 -22.10 13.53
N SER A 72 2.68 -21.01 14.06
CA SER A 72 4.12 -20.74 14.12
C SER A 72 4.77 -21.56 15.26
N ARG A 73 6.07 -21.83 15.11
CA ARG A 73 6.92 -22.44 16.15
C ARG A 73 7.64 -21.41 17.01
N VAL A 74 7.66 -20.14 16.55
CA VAL A 74 8.48 -19.08 17.17
C VAL A 74 7.66 -17.88 17.65
N TRP A 75 6.45 -17.68 17.08
CA TRP A 75 5.52 -16.63 17.45
C TRP A 75 4.18 -17.20 17.89
N GLU A 76 3.45 -16.45 18.76
CA GLU A 76 2.08 -16.74 19.13
C GLU A 76 1.14 -16.59 17.93
N THR A 77 0.08 -17.41 17.90
CA THR A 77 -0.97 -17.29 16.87
C THR A 77 -2.07 -16.34 17.31
N PHE A 78 -2.86 -15.85 16.38
CA PHE A 78 -4.01 -14.99 16.70
C PHE A 78 -5.05 -15.66 17.60
N TRP A 79 -5.12 -16.99 17.62
CA TRP A 79 -6.08 -17.75 18.42
C TRP A 79 -5.50 -18.33 19.71
N ASP A 80 -4.23 -18.08 20.06
CA ASP A 80 -3.68 -18.57 21.33
C ASP A 80 -4.37 -17.86 22.50
N GLY A 81 -5.06 -18.66 23.34
CA GLY A 81 -5.88 -18.19 24.44
C GLY A 81 -7.37 -17.98 24.11
N TYR A 82 -7.79 -18.17 22.84
CA TYR A 82 -9.18 -18.09 22.43
C TYR A 82 -9.91 -19.43 22.60
N ASP A 83 -11.07 -19.42 23.28
CA ASP A 83 -11.97 -20.55 23.34
C ASP A 83 -13.18 -20.33 22.42
N PRO A 84 -13.33 -21.10 21.33
CA PRO A 84 -14.46 -20.95 20.41
C PRO A 84 -15.82 -21.29 21.05
N ALA A 85 -15.83 -22.14 22.10
CA ALA A 85 -17.04 -22.52 22.85
C ALA A 85 -17.27 -21.61 24.08
N GLY A 86 -16.28 -20.79 24.45
CA GLY A 86 -16.36 -19.91 25.60
C GLY A 86 -17.34 -18.74 25.41
N PRO A 87 -17.75 -18.08 26.52
CA PRO A 87 -18.67 -16.95 26.48
C PRO A 87 -18.05 -15.70 25.84
N ASP A 88 -18.88 -14.69 25.55
CA ASP A 88 -18.43 -13.43 24.94
C ASP A 88 -17.57 -12.57 25.89
N ASP A 89 -17.64 -12.82 27.18
CA ASP A 89 -16.84 -12.16 28.21
C ASP A 89 -15.61 -13.00 28.66
N GLN A 90 -15.24 -14.03 27.90
CA GLN A 90 -14.01 -14.79 28.16
C GLN A 90 -12.79 -13.87 28.20
N PRO A 91 -11.71 -14.21 28.94
CA PRO A 91 -10.54 -13.35 29.10
C PRO A 91 -9.94 -12.84 27.81
N PHE A 92 -9.94 -13.67 26.76
CA PHE A 92 -9.45 -13.31 25.43
C PHE A 92 -10.25 -12.17 24.76
N LEU A 93 -11.55 -12.08 25.01
CA LEU A 93 -12.44 -11.08 24.41
C LEU A 93 -12.76 -9.91 25.35
N ALA A 94 -12.36 -9.98 26.62
CA ALA A 94 -12.78 -9.05 27.66
C ALA A 94 -12.40 -7.58 27.39
N SER A 95 -11.33 -7.34 26.65
CA SER A 95 -10.88 -5.99 26.30
C SER A 95 -11.47 -5.45 25.00
N ILE A 96 -12.23 -6.28 24.26
CA ILE A 96 -12.83 -5.91 22.99
C ILE A 96 -14.19 -5.22 23.23
N PRO A 97 -14.47 -4.07 22.57
CA PRO A 97 -15.78 -3.45 22.66
C PRO A 97 -16.90 -4.42 22.26
N ARG A 98 -17.99 -4.47 23.05
CA ARG A 98 -19.10 -5.43 22.83
C ARG A 98 -19.65 -5.43 21.40
N SER A 99 -19.70 -4.28 20.76
CA SER A 99 -20.14 -4.14 19.36
C SER A 99 -19.22 -4.84 18.35
N GLN A 100 -17.99 -5.14 18.73
CA GLN A 100 -16.98 -5.75 17.86
C GLN A 100 -16.77 -7.25 18.16
N VAL A 101 -17.18 -7.75 19.30
CA VAL A 101 -16.93 -9.15 19.74
C VAL A 101 -17.35 -10.16 18.67
N ALA A 102 -18.51 -10.00 18.03
CA ALA A 102 -18.98 -10.91 16.99
C ALA A 102 -18.03 -10.96 15.78
N ALA A 103 -17.48 -9.82 15.36
CA ALA A 103 -16.51 -9.76 14.26
C ALA A 103 -15.18 -10.43 14.64
N TYR A 104 -14.72 -10.23 15.88
CA TYR A 104 -13.49 -10.90 16.37
C TYR A 104 -13.68 -12.41 16.50
N ARG A 105 -14.80 -12.88 17.06
CA ARG A 105 -15.13 -14.30 17.07
C ARG A 105 -15.12 -14.91 15.68
N LYS A 106 -15.69 -14.22 14.70
CA LYS A 106 -15.70 -14.68 13.31
C LYS A 106 -14.28 -14.78 12.75
N GLY A 107 -13.50 -13.69 12.81
CA GLY A 107 -12.16 -13.66 12.23
C GLY A 107 -11.19 -14.64 12.90
N ILE A 108 -11.10 -14.62 14.22
CA ILE A 108 -10.24 -15.54 14.99
C ILE A 108 -10.74 -16.99 14.88
N GLY A 109 -12.06 -17.20 14.95
CA GLY A 109 -12.68 -18.51 14.79
C GLY A 109 -12.39 -19.12 13.41
N ASN A 110 -12.44 -18.32 12.34
CA ASN A 110 -12.08 -18.76 10.99
C ASN A 110 -10.60 -19.18 10.90
N MET A 111 -9.67 -18.41 11.50
CA MET A 111 -8.25 -18.79 11.53
C MET A 111 -8.04 -20.12 12.26
N LEU A 112 -8.69 -20.27 13.42
CA LEU A 112 -8.64 -21.52 14.20
C LEU A 112 -9.25 -22.69 13.44
N ALA A 113 -10.40 -22.51 12.78
CA ALA A 113 -11.07 -23.55 11.98
C ALA A 113 -10.18 -24.04 10.83
N VAL A 114 -9.56 -23.13 10.07
CA VAL A 114 -8.58 -23.49 9.03
C VAL A 114 -7.45 -24.35 9.60
N HIS A 115 -6.92 -23.96 10.77
CA HIS A 115 -5.88 -24.75 11.42
C HIS A 115 -6.39 -26.13 11.90
N GLN A 116 -7.60 -26.20 12.47
CA GLN A 116 -8.21 -27.46 12.96
C GLN A 116 -8.53 -28.44 11.82
N GLU A 117 -8.79 -27.96 10.62
CA GLU A 117 -8.90 -28.78 9.41
C GLU A 117 -7.53 -29.29 8.89
N GLY A 118 -6.43 -29.01 9.59
CA GLY A 118 -5.08 -29.39 9.21
C GLY A 118 -4.50 -28.57 8.05
N VAL A 119 -5.15 -27.44 7.72
CA VAL A 119 -4.70 -26.55 6.63
C VAL A 119 -3.72 -25.52 7.18
N ASP A 120 -2.53 -25.47 6.60
CA ASP A 120 -1.57 -24.38 6.77
C ASP A 120 -1.89 -23.30 5.74
N TYR A 121 -2.44 -22.16 6.21
CA TYR A 121 -2.94 -21.10 5.34
C TYR A 121 -1.88 -20.59 4.34
N PRO A 122 -0.67 -20.13 4.77
CA PRO A 122 0.35 -19.70 3.83
C PRO A 122 0.78 -20.79 2.86
N ALA A 123 0.93 -22.03 3.33
CA ALA A 123 1.32 -23.15 2.46
C ALA A 123 0.27 -23.42 1.37
N ARG A 124 -1.03 -23.35 1.72
CA ARG A 124 -2.11 -23.54 0.74
C ARG A 124 -2.14 -22.42 -0.29
N VAL A 125 -1.99 -21.17 0.15
CA VAL A 125 -1.90 -20.00 -0.76
C VAL A 125 -0.71 -20.17 -1.72
N ILE A 126 0.47 -20.53 -1.23
CA ILE A 126 1.67 -20.76 -2.06
C ILE A 126 1.41 -21.85 -3.11
N GLN A 127 0.85 -22.98 -2.69
CA GLN A 127 0.51 -24.07 -3.59
C GLN A 127 -0.45 -23.61 -4.70
N ARG A 128 -1.50 -22.87 -4.34
CA ARG A 128 -2.48 -22.39 -5.31
C ARG A 128 -1.91 -21.33 -6.24
N CYS A 129 -1.10 -20.41 -5.74
CA CYS A 129 -0.38 -19.45 -6.59
C CYS A 129 0.45 -20.15 -7.66
N ARG A 130 1.21 -21.19 -7.32
CA ARG A 130 1.99 -21.95 -8.30
C ARG A 130 1.11 -22.66 -9.33
N HIS A 131 -0.02 -23.23 -8.90
CA HIS A 131 -1.01 -23.83 -9.79
C HIS A 131 -1.53 -22.84 -10.83
N ASP A 132 -1.76 -21.59 -10.41
CA ASP A 132 -2.31 -20.53 -11.27
C ASP A 132 -1.25 -19.71 -12.00
N GLY A 133 0.03 -20.10 -11.89
CA GLY A 133 1.15 -19.44 -12.56
C GLY A 133 1.56 -18.09 -11.96
N MET A 134 1.13 -17.78 -10.73
CA MET A 134 1.61 -16.64 -9.97
C MET A 134 2.88 -16.97 -9.18
N SER A 135 3.75 -15.98 -9.00
CA SER A 135 4.90 -16.07 -8.09
C SER A 135 4.44 -15.89 -6.65
N PRO A 136 4.58 -16.90 -5.76
CA PRO A 136 4.19 -16.81 -4.37
C PRO A 136 5.26 -16.13 -3.52
N TRP A 137 4.90 -15.06 -2.83
CA TRP A 137 5.73 -14.40 -1.83
C TRP A 137 5.02 -14.42 -0.46
N ILE A 138 5.80 -14.27 0.61
CA ILE A 138 5.27 -13.93 1.93
C ILE A 138 5.66 -12.50 2.25
N THR A 139 4.72 -11.71 2.76
CA THR A 139 4.96 -10.39 3.32
C THR A 139 4.85 -10.41 4.84
N LEU A 140 5.86 -9.86 5.51
CA LEU A 140 5.92 -9.73 6.96
C LEU A 140 5.77 -8.27 7.38
N ARG A 141 4.77 -7.97 8.20
CA ARG A 141 4.61 -6.66 8.83
C ARG A 141 5.66 -6.48 9.91
N MET A 142 6.50 -5.48 9.72
CA MET A 142 7.71 -5.31 10.53
C MET A 142 7.49 -4.53 11.83
N ASN A 143 6.39 -3.81 11.98
CA ASN A 143 6.12 -3.07 13.21
C ASN A 143 4.63 -2.71 13.39
N ASP A 144 3.74 -3.69 13.21
CA ASP A 144 2.30 -3.48 13.30
C ASP A 144 1.88 -2.78 14.60
N CYS A 145 0.99 -1.81 14.49
CA CYS A 145 0.54 -0.95 15.59
C CYS A 145 -0.96 -1.04 15.90
N HIS A 146 -1.67 -2.02 15.36
CA HIS A 146 -3.10 -2.13 15.66
C HIS A 146 -3.36 -2.21 17.17
N GLU A 147 -4.42 -1.50 17.62
CA GLU A 147 -4.90 -1.51 19.01
C GLU A 147 -3.87 -1.04 20.06
N ASN A 148 -2.94 -0.17 19.67
CA ASN A 148 -1.87 0.33 20.55
C ASN A 148 -2.38 1.11 21.77
N ASP A 149 -3.56 1.69 21.71
CA ASP A 149 -4.26 2.40 22.77
C ASP A 149 -4.94 1.45 23.79
N ASN A 150 -5.04 0.15 23.44
CA ASN A 150 -5.57 -0.89 24.30
C ASN A 150 -4.52 -1.98 24.59
N PRO A 151 -3.65 -1.81 25.61
CA PRO A 151 -2.57 -2.77 25.90
C PRO A 151 -3.04 -4.19 26.26
N ALA A 152 -4.31 -4.36 26.64
CA ALA A 152 -4.91 -5.66 26.95
C ALA A 152 -5.49 -6.36 25.70
N HIS A 153 -5.43 -5.72 24.52
CA HIS A 153 -6.02 -6.26 23.31
C HIS A 153 -5.35 -7.58 22.88
N PRO A 154 -6.14 -8.62 22.50
CA PRO A 154 -5.59 -9.95 22.20
C PRO A 154 -4.70 -10.02 20.95
N PHE A 155 -4.66 -8.98 20.11
CA PHE A 155 -3.72 -8.90 19.00
C PHE A 155 -2.28 -8.70 19.42
N HIS A 156 -2.05 -8.23 20.66
CA HIS A 156 -0.70 -8.08 21.18
C HIS A 156 -0.13 -9.45 21.58
N GLY A 157 1.02 -9.80 21.03
CA GLY A 157 1.79 -10.96 21.47
C GLY A 157 2.52 -10.68 22.81
N SER A 158 2.88 -11.76 23.51
CA SER A 158 3.57 -11.67 24.82
C SER A 158 4.91 -10.94 24.73
N PHE A 159 5.62 -11.03 23.59
CA PHE A 159 6.86 -10.27 23.40
C PHE A 159 6.63 -8.76 23.52
N TRP A 160 5.59 -8.22 22.88
CA TRP A 160 5.29 -6.80 22.95
C TRP A 160 4.75 -6.37 24.32
N THR A 161 3.88 -7.20 24.94
CA THR A 161 3.26 -6.85 26.24
C THR A 161 4.25 -6.91 27.41
N LYS A 162 5.17 -7.88 27.40
CA LYS A 162 6.15 -8.08 28.46
C LYS A 162 7.39 -7.20 28.37
N ASN A 163 7.62 -6.55 27.20
CA ASN A 163 8.84 -5.79 26.94
C ASN A 163 8.56 -4.32 26.58
N PRO A 164 7.87 -3.54 27.43
CA PRO A 164 7.59 -2.14 27.16
C PRO A 164 8.85 -1.28 26.99
N GLN A 165 9.98 -1.70 27.57
CA GLN A 165 11.30 -1.04 27.45
C GLN A 165 11.88 -1.11 26.02
N LEU A 166 11.43 -2.05 25.20
CA LEU A 166 11.87 -2.20 23.79
C LEU A 166 11.06 -1.34 22.81
N ARG A 167 10.08 -0.58 23.31
CA ARG A 167 9.30 0.35 22.50
C ARG A 167 10.07 1.65 22.29
N ARG A 168 9.65 2.39 21.28
CA ARG A 168 10.18 3.71 20.95
C ARG A 168 10.12 4.66 22.16
N LYS A 169 11.08 5.56 22.25
CA LYS A 169 11.22 6.58 23.32
C LYS A 169 11.15 7.98 22.73
N ASN A 170 10.89 8.97 23.57
CA ASN A 170 10.82 10.39 23.22
C ASN A 170 9.79 10.72 22.11
N CYS A 171 8.70 9.97 22.06
CA CYS A 171 7.63 10.16 21.09
C CYS A 171 6.26 9.94 21.77
N SER A 172 5.21 10.42 21.11
CA SER A 172 3.82 10.33 21.59
C SER A 172 2.89 9.94 20.44
N GLY A 173 1.62 9.70 20.74
CA GLY A 173 0.60 9.38 19.74
C GLY A 173 0.64 7.91 19.30
N TYR A 174 -0.07 7.61 18.22
CA TYR A 174 -0.35 6.26 17.73
C TYR A 174 0.90 5.38 17.54
N PHE A 175 1.99 5.97 17.04
CA PHE A 175 3.23 5.25 16.73
C PHE A 175 4.22 5.15 17.91
N ALA A 176 3.87 5.68 19.08
CA ALA A 176 4.78 5.72 20.22
C ALA A 176 5.13 4.32 20.76
N THR A 177 4.25 3.36 20.59
CA THR A 177 4.39 1.99 21.09
C THR A 177 4.92 0.99 20.05
N CYS A 178 5.36 1.46 18.88
CA CYS A 178 6.15 0.67 17.95
C CYS A 178 7.42 0.16 18.62
N LEU A 179 7.91 -1.01 18.21
CA LEU A 179 9.18 -1.55 18.67
C LEU A 179 10.37 -0.79 18.07
N ASP A 180 11.41 -0.58 18.88
CA ASP A 180 12.61 0.13 18.47
C ASP A 180 13.70 -0.85 17.99
N TYR A 181 13.99 -0.83 16.70
CA TYR A 181 14.98 -1.71 16.06
C TYR A 181 16.43 -1.40 16.43
N ALA A 182 16.70 -0.36 17.19
CA ALA A 182 18.01 -0.18 17.84
C ALA A 182 18.30 -1.29 18.86
N ASN A 183 17.25 -1.89 19.46
CA ASN A 183 17.37 -3.01 20.38
C ASN A 183 17.65 -4.32 19.64
N PRO A 184 18.72 -5.06 19.99
CA PRO A 184 19.03 -6.35 19.35
C PRO A 184 17.90 -7.37 19.53
N GLU A 185 17.23 -7.38 20.69
CA GLU A 185 16.14 -8.30 21.01
C GLU A 185 14.96 -8.15 20.01
N VAL A 186 14.66 -6.93 19.59
CA VAL A 186 13.63 -6.68 18.56
C VAL A 186 14.04 -7.28 17.22
N ARG A 187 15.30 -7.07 16.81
CA ARG A 187 15.83 -7.63 15.56
C ARG A 187 15.88 -9.16 15.59
N GLU A 188 16.25 -9.77 16.72
CA GLU A 188 16.25 -11.22 16.91
C GLU A 188 14.84 -11.80 16.88
N PHE A 189 13.87 -11.12 17.50
CA PHE A 189 12.47 -11.52 17.48
C PHE A 189 11.91 -11.60 16.06
N TYR A 190 12.13 -10.55 15.24
CA TYR A 190 11.71 -10.57 13.83
C TYR A 190 12.54 -11.54 12.98
N MET A 191 13.84 -11.69 13.26
CA MET A 191 14.69 -12.63 12.56
C MET A 191 14.22 -14.08 12.77
N SER A 192 13.70 -14.42 13.95
CA SER A 192 13.16 -15.76 14.22
C SER A 192 12.00 -16.11 13.28
N LEU A 193 11.08 -15.15 13.04
CA LEU A 193 9.96 -15.32 12.11
C LEU A 193 10.42 -15.39 10.64
N ILE A 194 11.42 -14.56 10.27
CA ILE A 194 12.02 -14.60 8.92
C ILE A 194 12.65 -15.96 8.64
N VAL A 195 13.43 -16.50 9.60
CA VAL A 195 14.06 -17.81 9.46
C VAL A 195 13.01 -18.91 9.38
N GLU A 196 11.99 -18.91 10.24
CA GLU A 196 10.90 -19.88 10.15
C GLU A 196 10.21 -19.82 8.78
N THR A 197 9.91 -18.63 8.30
CA THR A 197 9.26 -18.40 6.99
C THR A 197 10.09 -19.00 5.85
N LEU A 198 11.39 -18.71 5.83
CA LEU A 198 12.32 -19.21 4.81
C LEU A 198 12.56 -20.70 4.88
N ASP A 199 12.58 -21.30 6.08
CA ASP A 199 12.78 -22.75 6.24
C ASP A 199 11.51 -23.54 5.90
N ARG A 200 10.33 -22.99 6.24
CA ARG A 200 9.05 -23.70 6.14
C ARG A 200 8.42 -23.61 4.77
N TYR A 201 8.48 -22.45 4.13
CA TYR A 201 7.71 -22.17 2.91
C TYR A 201 8.60 -22.06 1.68
N ASP A 202 8.19 -22.75 0.61
CA ASP A 202 8.83 -22.69 -0.71
C ASP A 202 8.32 -21.49 -1.48
N ILE A 203 8.90 -20.32 -1.20
CA ILE A 203 8.52 -19.02 -1.75
C ILE A 203 9.53 -18.49 -2.78
N ASP A 204 9.06 -17.70 -3.73
CA ASP A 204 9.90 -17.02 -4.71
C ASP A 204 10.46 -15.70 -4.16
N GLY A 205 9.90 -15.22 -3.06
CA GLY A 205 10.37 -14.01 -2.39
C GLY A 205 9.77 -13.77 -1.01
N LEU A 206 10.49 -12.98 -0.23
CA LEU A 206 10.11 -12.46 1.07
C LEU A 206 10.04 -10.95 1.00
N GLU A 207 8.96 -10.34 1.48
CA GLU A 207 8.86 -8.89 1.66
C GLU A 207 8.89 -8.53 3.13
N LEU A 208 9.68 -7.51 3.46
CA LEU A 208 9.65 -6.83 4.76
C LEU A 208 8.81 -5.55 4.61
N ASP A 209 7.57 -5.59 5.10
CA ASP A 209 6.64 -4.48 5.01
C ASP A 209 6.85 -3.49 6.17
N PHE A 210 7.70 -2.48 5.94
CA PHE A 210 7.92 -1.39 6.90
C PHE A 210 6.79 -0.35 6.89
N MET A 211 5.84 -0.40 5.95
CA MET A 211 4.73 0.55 5.92
C MET A 211 3.56 0.15 6.83
N ARG A 212 3.73 -0.94 7.58
CA ARG A 212 2.86 -1.35 8.70
C ARG A 212 3.65 -1.47 10.00
N GLU A 213 4.31 -0.51 10.54
CA GLU A 213 4.37 0.94 10.51
C GLU A 213 5.82 1.41 10.28
N PRO A 214 6.08 2.55 9.63
CA PRO A 214 7.45 2.93 9.24
C PRO A 214 8.31 3.53 10.36
N TYR A 215 7.80 3.65 11.56
CA TYR A 215 8.50 4.22 12.71
C TYR A 215 9.26 3.12 13.47
N VAL A 216 10.48 2.86 13.06
CA VAL A 216 11.32 1.74 13.54
C VAL A 216 12.40 2.16 14.55
N PHE A 217 12.51 3.44 14.87
CA PHE A 217 13.46 3.97 15.85
C PHE A 217 12.80 4.97 16.80
N SER A 218 13.37 5.14 18.00
CA SER A 218 13.03 6.22 18.90
C SER A 218 13.20 7.57 18.22
N ALA A 219 12.41 8.60 18.63
CA ALA A 219 12.50 9.93 18.03
C ALA A 219 13.91 10.51 18.17
N ASP A 220 14.39 11.17 17.13
CA ASP A 220 15.72 11.76 16.99
C ASP A 220 16.87 10.72 16.96
N LYS A 221 16.56 9.42 16.80
CA LYS A 221 17.53 8.32 16.71
C LYS A 221 17.53 7.62 15.34
N GLU A 222 16.74 8.10 14.41
CA GLU A 222 16.56 7.48 13.11
C GLU A 222 17.89 7.46 12.32
N ARG A 223 18.66 8.54 12.38
CA ARG A 223 19.97 8.65 11.71
C ARG A 223 21.01 7.68 12.30
N GLU A 224 21.00 7.50 13.63
CA GLU A 224 21.90 6.56 14.31
C GLU A 224 21.43 5.10 14.06
N GLY A 225 20.13 4.89 13.92
CA GLY A 225 19.50 3.61 13.68
C GLY A 225 19.69 3.07 12.26
N ALA A 226 19.76 3.94 11.25
CA ALA A 226 19.87 3.54 9.85
C ALA A 226 21.00 2.55 9.55
N PRO A 227 22.26 2.75 10.00
CA PRO A 227 23.34 1.79 9.80
C PRO A 227 23.12 0.48 10.57
N ILE A 228 22.44 0.50 11.72
CA ILE A 228 22.07 -0.70 12.49
C ILE A 228 21.09 -1.55 11.66
N LEU A 229 20.04 -0.93 11.13
CA LEU A 229 19.06 -1.61 10.29
C LEU A 229 19.67 -2.13 8.98
N THR A 230 20.57 -1.35 8.37
CA THR A 230 21.31 -1.79 7.18
C THR A 230 22.19 -3.02 7.47
N GLY A 231 22.85 -3.06 8.63
CA GLY A 231 23.57 -4.25 9.09
C GLY A 231 22.66 -5.46 9.24
N TRP A 232 21.48 -5.27 9.81
CA TRP A 232 20.47 -6.33 9.93
C TRP A 232 19.92 -6.78 8.57
N MET A 233 19.69 -5.85 7.62
CA MET A 233 19.28 -6.18 6.26
C MET A 233 20.29 -7.05 5.51
N ARG A 234 21.60 -6.86 5.75
CA ARG A 234 22.64 -7.76 5.21
C ARG A 234 22.49 -9.19 5.74
N GLU A 235 22.16 -9.34 7.03
CA GLU A 235 21.89 -10.66 7.61
C GLU A 235 20.61 -11.29 7.00
N VAL A 236 19.52 -10.52 6.84
CA VAL A 236 18.32 -11.02 6.16
C VAL A 236 18.66 -11.46 4.73
N ARG A 237 19.43 -10.68 3.98
CA ARG A 237 19.88 -11.05 2.62
C ARG A 237 20.65 -12.37 2.61
N ARG A 238 21.53 -12.56 3.59
CA ARG A 238 22.26 -13.83 3.73
C ARG A 238 21.28 -15.00 3.95
N ARG A 239 20.27 -14.84 4.82
CA ARG A 239 19.25 -15.89 5.06
C ARG A 239 18.44 -16.22 3.80
N THR A 240 18.07 -15.20 3.00
CA THR A 240 17.37 -15.46 1.72
C THR A 240 18.28 -16.19 0.71
N ALA A 241 19.58 -15.87 0.68
CA ALA A 241 20.55 -16.57 -0.17
C ALA A 241 20.75 -18.02 0.28
N ASP A 242 20.85 -18.29 1.57
CA ASP A 242 20.93 -19.65 2.14
C ASP A 242 19.68 -20.49 1.77
N ALA A 243 18.49 -19.87 1.88
CA ALA A 243 17.23 -20.52 1.49
C ALA A 243 17.19 -20.81 -0.03
N ALA A 244 17.63 -19.87 -0.86
CA ALA A 244 17.74 -20.05 -2.30
C ALA A 244 18.68 -21.22 -2.67
N ALA A 245 19.83 -21.30 -2.01
CA ALA A 245 20.78 -22.40 -2.22
C ALA A 245 20.19 -23.77 -1.84
N LYS A 246 19.46 -23.83 -0.71
CA LYS A 246 18.78 -25.08 -0.29
C LYS A 246 17.68 -25.53 -1.25
N ARG A 247 16.96 -24.58 -1.86
CA ARG A 247 15.78 -24.84 -2.70
C ARG A 247 16.13 -25.04 -4.18
N GLY A 248 17.30 -24.59 -4.60
CA GLY A 248 17.74 -24.66 -6.01
C GLY A 248 17.08 -23.61 -6.91
N HIS A 249 16.42 -22.59 -6.33
CA HIS A 249 15.87 -21.44 -7.06
C HIS A 249 16.02 -20.15 -6.26
N ALA A 250 15.87 -19.00 -6.94
CA ALA A 250 16.00 -17.70 -6.31
C ALA A 250 14.91 -17.45 -5.27
N VAL A 251 15.28 -16.95 -4.09
CA VAL A 251 14.40 -16.33 -3.11
C VAL A 251 14.73 -14.86 -3.03
N ARG A 252 13.88 -14.01 -3.61
CA ARG A 252 14.09 -12.57 -3.69
C ARG A 252 13.75 -11.89 -2.37
N LEU A 253 14.36 -10.73 -2.10
CA LEU A 253 14.07 -9.90 -0.95
C LEU A 253 13.43 -8.59 -1.40
N GLY A 254 12.23 -8.30 -0.92
CA GLY A 254 11.52 -7.05 -1.14
C GLY A 254 11.39 -6.22 0.12
N VAL A 255 11.25 -4.90 -0.05
CA VAL A 255 10.89 -3.98 1.03
C VAL A 255 9.80 -3.02 0.58
N ARG A 256 8.91 -2.67 1.49
CA ARG A 256 7.90 -1.63 1.31
C ARG A 256 8.23 -0.46 2.23
N VAL A 257 8.38 0.75 1.65
CA VAL A 257 8.87 1.96 2.33
C VAL A 257 8.01 3.19 1.99
N PRO A 258 8.16 4.32 2.72
CA PRO A 258 7.44 5.56 2.42
C PRO A 258 7.56 6.03 0.97
N SER A 259 6.54 6.75 0.52
CA SER A 259 6.40 7.22 -0.86
C SER A 259 7.57 8.06 -1.37
N ARG A 260 8.24 8.80 -0.51
CA ARG A 260 9.32 9.73 -0.87
C ARG A 260 10.68 9.26 -0.39
N PRO A 261 11.75 9.34 -1.22
CA PRO A 261 13.10 8.90 -0.84
C PRO A 261 13.61 9.58 0.43
N GLU A 262 13.43 10.90 0.52
CA GLU A 262 13.89 11.70 1.66
C GLU A 262 13.15 11.34 2.95
N VAL A 263 11.87 10.96 2.87
CA VAL A 263 11.09 10.50 4.02
C VAL A 263 11.59 9.14 4.48
N ALA A 264 11.77 8.19 3.55
CA ALA A 264 12.28 6.86 3.88
C ALA A 264 13.66 6.94 4.57
N VAL A 265 14.60 7.68 4.00
CA VAL A 265 15.94 7.88 4.59
C VAL A 265 15.85 8.63 5.93
N GLY A 266 15.02 9.67 6.01
CA GLY A 266 14.81 10.43 7.26
C GLY A 266 14.25 9.61 8.41
N MET A 267 13.52 8.53 8.12
CA MET A 267 12.99 7.57 9.09
C MET A 267 13.98 6.42 9.42
N GLY A 268 15.17 6.43 8.84
CA GLY A 268 16.17 5.37 9.02
C GLY A 268 15.98 4.16 8.11
N LEU A 269 15.03 4.24 7.15
CA LEU A 269 14.75 3.19 6.15
C LEU A 269 15.57 3.49 4.87
N ASP A 270 16.88 3.25 4.90
CA ASP A 270 17.77 3.59 3.78
C ASP A 270 17.70 2.57 2.64
N ALA A 271 16.51 2.51 2.01
CA ALA A 271 16.26 1.64 0.87
C ALA A 271 17.16 1.97 -0.34
N ILE A 272 17.72 3.18 -0.41
CA ILE A 272 18.66 3.57 -1.45
C ILE A 272 19.98 2.82 -1.26
N ALA A 273 20.53 2.80 -0.05
CA ALA A 273 21.72 2.04 0.27
C ALA A 273 21.47 0.54 0.06
N TRP A 274 20.34 0.01 0.53
CA TRP A 274 19.99 -1.41 0.37
C TRP A 274 19.94 -1.83 -1.11
N ALA A 275 19.35 -1.00 -1.97
CA ALA A 275 19.30 -1.27 -3.41
C ALA A 275 20.70 -1.18 -4.06
N LYS A 276 21.49 -0.18 -3.72
CA LYS A 276 22.86 0.02 -4.27
C LYS A 276 23.82 -1.07 -3.83
N GLU A 277 23.67 -1.61 -2.62
CA GLU A 277 24.44 -2.75 -2.11
C GLU A 277 23.93 -4.11 -2.65
N GLY A 278 22.81 -4.13 -3.39
CA GLY A 278 22.21 -5.38 -3.88
C GLY A 278 21.56 -6.23 -2.78
N LEU A 279 21.17 -5.60 -1.67
CA LEU A 279 20.51 -6.30 -0.56
C LEU A 279 19.05 -6.61 -0.87
N ILE A 280 18.40 -5.82 -1.73
CA ILE A 280 16.99 -5.97 -2.09
C ILE A 280 16.81 -6.12 -3.60
N ASP A 281 15.83 -6.95 -4.00
CA ASP A 281 15.46 -7.21 -5.39
C ASP A 281 14.17 -6.46 -5.79
N LEU A 282 13.34 -6.07 -4.80
CA LEU A 282 12.10 -5.31 -4.97
C LEU A 282 12.08 -4.14 -4.00
N LEU A 283 11.82 -2.95 -4.52
CA LEU A 283 11.55 -1.73 -3.75
C LEU A 283 10.13 -1.26 -4.07
N VAL A 284 9.25 -1.30 -3.07
CA VAL A 284 7.90 -0.76 -3.15
C VAL A 284 7.86 0.57 -2.44
N THR A 285 7.57 1.64 -3.18
CA THR A 285 7.33 2.98 -2.64
C THR A 285 5.83 3.25 -2.60
N THR A 286 5.28 3.66 -1.45
CA THR A 286 3.83 3.66 -1.23
C THR A 286 3.38 4.66 -0.18
N PRO A 287 2.14 5.18 -0.26
CA PRO A 287 1.49 5.77 0.91
C PRO A 287 1.30 4.73 2.01
N ARG A 288 1.09 5.19 3.25
CA ARG A 288 0.86 4.26 4.35
C ARG A 288 -0.54 3.63 4.31
N TRP A 289 -1.57 4.43 4.47
CA TRP A 289 -2.94 3.93 4.59
C TRP A 289 -4.01 5.00 4.37
N ALA A 290 -3.74 6.26 4.69
CA ALA A 290 -4.78 7.27 4.77
C ALA A 290 -5.48 7.54 3.43
N THR A 291 -4.72 7.59 2.33
CA THR A 291 -5.23 7.87 0.99
C THR A 291 -4.26 7.45 -0.10
N ILE A 292 -4.78 7.14 -1.27
CA ILE A 292 -3.97 6.99 -2.49
C ILE A 292 -3.23 8.30 -2.80
N GLU A 293 -1.96 8.19 -3.22
CA GLU A 293 -1.15 9.33 -3.67
C GLU A 293 -1.01 9.27 -5.20
N PHE A 294 -1.44 10.33 -5.89
CA PHE A 294 -1.30 10.44 -7.36
C PHE A 294 0.03 11.05 -7.78
N ASP A 295 0.77 11.65 -6.85
CA ASP A 295 2.05 12.32 -7.07
C ASP A 295 3.24 11.53 -6.51
N LEU A 296 3.11 10.20 -6.37
CA LEU A 296 4.22 9.30 -6.01
C LEU A 296 5.45 9.64 -6.86
N PRO A 297 6.62 10.01 -6.27
CA PRO A 297 7.75 10.55 -7.03
C PRO A 297 8.66 9.44 -7.60
N ILE A 298 8.11 8.59 -8.46
CA ILE A 298 8.83 7.45 -9.07
C ILE A 298 10.07 7.91 -9.83
N ALA A 299 9.97 9.02 -10.56
CA ALA A 299 11.12 9.58 -11.30
C ALA A 299 12.26 10.00 -10.36
N GLN A 300 11.94 10.55 -9.19
CA GLN A 300 12.94 10.88 -8.16
C GLN A 300 13.59 9.62 -7.59
N TRP A 301 12.81 8.58 -7.30
CA TRP A 301 13.35 7.28 -6.89
C TRP A 301 14.30 6.71 -7.95
N ARG A 302 13.93 6.72 -9.24
CA ARG A 302 14.84 6.31 -10.32
C ARG A 302 16.13 7.09 -10.33
N GLN A 303 16.07 8.41 -10.16
CA GLN A 303 17.26 9.26 -10.12
C GLN A 303 18.20 8.87 -8.99
N VAL A 304 17.71 8.70 -7.75
CA VAL A 304 18.57 8.39 -6.59
C VAL A 304 19.07 6.94 -6.59
N LEU A 305 18.31 6.00 -7.15
CA LEU A 305 18.71 4.61 -7.33
C LEU A 305 19.80 4.46 -8.41
N GLY A 306 19.78 5.31 -9.44
CA GLY A 306 20.78 5.29 -10.51
C GLY A 306 20.81 3.94 -11.24
N LYS A 307 21.95 3.24 -11.17
CA LYS A 307 22.16 1.94 -11.84
C LYS A 307 21.87 0.72 -10.95
N ALA A 308 21.30 0.91 -9.76
CA ALA A 308 20.96 -0.21 -8.89
C ALA A 308 19.99 -1.18 -9.59
N LYS A 309 20.29 -2.48 -9.49
CA LYS A 309 19.47 -3.54 -10.09
C LYS A 309 18.35 -3.92 -9.12
N VAL A 310 17.31 -3.13 -9.06
CA VAL A 310 16.13 -3.36 -8.22
C VAL A 310 14.86 -3.10 -9.01
N THR A 311 13.85 -3.94 -8.86
CA THR A 311 12.50 -3.68 -9.37
C THR A 311 11.88 -2.56 -8.54
N LEU A 312 11.52 -1.44 -9.16
CA LEU A 312 10.82 -0.34 -8.50
C LEU A 312 9.33 -0.41 -8.78
N ALA A 313 8.53 -0.68 -7.75
CA ALA A 313 7.09 -0.73 -7.83
C ALA A 313 6.44 0.48 -7.16
N GLY A 314 5.43 1.07 -7.84
CA GLY A 314 4.57 2.09 -7.24
C GLY A 314 3.41 1.46 -6.51
N GLY A 315 3.32 1.68 -5.19
CA GLY A 315 2.27 1.15 -4.34
C GLY A 315 1.01 2.00 -4.38
N LEU A 316 -0.13 1.38 -4.64
CA LEU A 316 -1.44 2.02 -4.64
C LEU A 316 -2.25 1.61 -3.43
N GLU A 317 -2.75 2.60 -2.71
CA GLU A 317 -3.71 2.42 -1.61
C GLU A 317 -5.15 2.36 -2.16
N VAL A 318 -6.01 1.56 -1.55
CA VAL A 318 -7.40 1.38 -1.96
C VAL A 318 -8.34 2.49 -1.46
N LEU A 319 -7.89 3.31 -0.52
CA LEU A 319 -8.68 4.41 0.02
C LEU A 319 -8.39 5.73 -0.69
N TYR A 320 -9.43 6.55 -0.83
CA TYR A 320 -9.36 7.91 -1.34
C TYR A 320 -9.90 8.90 -0.31
N ARG A 321 -9.08 9.89 0.01
CA ARG A 321 -9.40 11.03 0.89
C ARG A 321 -8.72 12.26 0.33
N PRO A 322 -9.45 13.25 -0.20
CA PRO A 322 -8.83 14.49 -0.73
C PRO A 322 -8.23 15.36 0.38
N THR A 323 -8.77 15.31 1.61
CA THR A 323 -8.24 16.06 2.76
C THR A 323 -8.09 15.17 3.98
N PRO A 324 -7.23 15.51 4.97
CA PRO A 324 -7.12 14.77 6.22
C PRO A 324 -8.44 14.61 7.00
N GLY A 325 -9.36 15.59 6.86
CA GLY A 325 -10.67 15.56 7.51
C GLY A 325 -11.77 14.86 6.72
N SER A 326 -11.51 14.42 5.48
CA SER A 326 -12.52 13.73 4.68
C SER A 326 -12.78 12.31 5.18
N VAL A 327 -14.01 11.84 5.05
CA VAL A 327 -14.35 10.44 5.26
C VAL A 327 -13.68 9.61 4.16
N PRO A 328 -12.96 8.52 4.49
CA PRO A 328 -12.36 7.67 3.49
C PRO A 328 -13.44 6.99 2.64
N SER A 329 -13.19 6.94 1.34
CA SER A 329 -14.00 6.17 0.40
C SER A 329 -13.09 5.18 -0.35
N GLN A 330 -13.67 4.11 -0.84
CA GLN A 330 -12.96 3.22 -1.73
C GLN A 330 -12.69 3.90 -3.07
N VAL A 331 -11.50 3.70 -3.64
CA VAL A 331 -11.17 4.24 -4.97
C VAL A 331 -12.11 3.70 -6.04
N SER A 332 -12.53 4.56 -6.97
CA SER A 332 -13.20 4.11 -8.19
C SER A 332 -12.17 3.48 -9.15
N PRO A 333 -12.62 2.67 -10.14
CA PRO A 333 -11.75 2.16 -11.17
C PRO A 333 -10.94 3.25 -11.87
N GLU A 334 -11.54 4.41 -12.16
CA GLU A 334 -10.86 5.53 -12.82
C GLU A 334 -9.77 6.16 -11.94
N LEU A 335 -9.98 6.26 -10.62
CA LEU A 335 -8.96 6.74 -9.69
C LEU A 335 -7.80 5.74 -9.61
N ALA A 336 -8.09 4.44 -9.52
CA ALA A 336 -7.07 3.40 -9.48
C ALA A 336 -6.24 3.36 -10.79
N ILE A 337 -6.90 3.45 -11.96
CA ILE A 337 -6.24 3.56 -13.27
C ILE A 337 -5.41 4.84 -13.38
N GLY A 338 -5.90 5.95 -12.82
CA GLY A 338 -5.17 7.23 -12.78
C GLY A 338 -3.86 7.12 -12.02
N ALA A 339 -3.88 6.53 -10.82
CA ALA A 339 -2.69 6.32 -10.02
C ALA A 339 -1.72 5.33 -10.67
N ALA A 340 -2.22 4.21 -11.22
CA ALA A 340 -1.40 3.26 -11.98
C ALA A 340 -0.73 3.94 -13.20
N THR A 341 -1.47 4.79 -13.92
CA THR A 341 -0.90 5.57 -15.05
C THR A 341 0.19 6.52 -14.56
N SER A 342 -0.04 7.21 -13.43
CA SER A 342 0.94 8.14 -12.86
C SER A 342 2.26 7.45 -12.54
N VAL A 343 2.25 6.32 -11.84
CA VAL A 343 3.49 5.63 -11.46
C VAL A 343 4.19 5.00 -12.64
N LEU A 344 3.45 4.35 -13.56
CA LEU A 344 4.03 3.71 -14.73
C LEU A 344 4.60 4.70 -15.74
N SER A 345 3.97 5.87 -15.92
CA SER A 345 4.49 6.90 -16.85
C SER A 345 5.78 7.54 -16.38
N GLN A 346 6.06 7.50 -15.07
CA GLN A 346 7.32 7.97 -14.47
C GLN A 346 8.43 6.91 -14.48
N GLY A 347 8.16 5.69 -14.99
CA GLY A 347 9.15 4.63 -15.10
C GLY A 347 9.15 3.63 -13.93
N ALA A 348 8.04 3.43 -13.22
CA ALA A 348 7.89 2.25 -12.37
C ALA A 348 7.92 0.98 -13.24
N ASP A 349 8.58 -0.07 -12.74
CA ASP A 349 8.60 -1.37 -13.41
C ASP A 349 7.27 -2.10 -13.24
N ALA A 350 6.57 -1.82 -12.14
CA ALA A 350 5.34 -2.51 -11.78
C ALA A 350 4.41 -1.63 -10.93
N VAL A 351 3.15 -2.02 -10.89
CA VAL A 351 2.16 -1.56 -9.92
C VAL A 351 2.08 -2.58 -8.78
N TYR A 352 2.01 -2.07 -7.56
CA TYR A 352 1.80 -2.84 -6.36
C TYR A 352 0.47 -2.43 -5.70
N LEU A 353 -0.40 -3.39 -5.47
CA LEU A 353 -1.75 -3.19 -4.95
C LEU A 353 -1.80 -3.54 -3.46
N PHE A 354 -2.22 -2.60 -2.63
CA PHE A 354 -2.43 -2.83 -1.20
C PHE A 354 -3.92 -2.73 -0.86
N ASN A 355 -4.48 -3.77 -0.22
CA ASN A 355 -5.88 -3.87 0.18
C ASN A 355 -6.92 -3.82 -0.97
N TYR A 356 -6.53 -4.13 -2.20
CA TYR A 356 -7.47 -4.24 -3.34
C TYR A 356 -8.25 -5.57 -3.25
N PHE A 357 -9.05 -5.72 -2.23
CA PHE A 357 -9.75 -6.96 -1.89
C PHE A 357 -10.77 -7.40 -2.95
N PRO A 358 -10.76 -8.68 -3.36
CA PRO A 358 -11.78 -9.20 -4.28
C PRO A 358 -13.22 -9.04 -3.78
N SER A 359 -13.44 -9.07 -2.46
CA SER A 359 -14.75 -8.88 -1.82
C SER A 359 -15.26 -7.44 -1.91
N ALA A 360 -14.36 -6.46 -2.00
CA ALA A 360 -14.67 -5.04 -2.02
C ALA A 360 -15.11 -4.53 -3.39
N PHE A 361 -14.83 -5.28 -4.48
CA PHE A 361 -15.17 -4.88 -5.84
C PHE A 361 -16.07 -5.94 -6.50
N PRO A 362 -17.22 -5.55 -7.09
CA PRO A 362 -18.09 -6.50 -7.76
C PRO A 362 -17.45 -7.06 -9.04
N GLN A 363 -17.86 -8.26 -9.45
CA GLN A 363 -17.55 -8.81 -10.75
C GLN A 363 -18.49 -8.19 -11.81
N PRO A 364 -18.03 -7.85 -13.03
CA PRO A 364 -16.66 -8.03 -13.57
C PRO A 364 -15.72 -6.83 -13.34
N VAL A 365 -16.07 -5.90 -12.46
CA VAL A 365 -15.28 -4.67 -12.20
C VAL A 365 -13.86 -5.01 -11.73
N TYR A 366 -13.71 -5.97 -10.83
CA TYR A 366 -12.45 -6.33 -10.23
C TYR A 366 -11.37 -6.71 -11.27
N PRO A 367 -11.55 -7.75 -12.12
CA PRO A 367 -10.56 -8.08 -13.13
C PRO A 367 -10.44 -7.02 -14.23
N GLY A 368 -11.52 -6.31 -14.56
CA GLY A 368 -11.51 -5.23 -15.54
C GLY A 368 -10.65 -4.04 -15.13
N MET A 369 -10.58 -3.76 -13.82
CA MET A 369 -9.75 -2.72 -13.24
C MET A 369 -8.28 -3.15 -13.12
N LEU A 370 -8.00 -4.35 -12.61
CA LEU A 370 -6.64 -4.78 -12.27
C LEU A 370 -5.81 -5.19 -13.48
N LYS A 371 -6.34 -6.03 -14.38
CA LYS A 371 -5.59 -6.51 -15.57
C LYS A 371 -4.85 -5.43 -16.34
N PRO A 372 -5.46 -4.26 -16.64
CA PRO A 372 -4.76 -3.20 -17.35
C PRO A 372 -3.57 -2.61 -16.60
N MET A 373 -3.56 -2.65 -15.26
CA MET A 373 -2.52 -2.02 -14.44
C MET A 373 -1.15 -2.68 -14.59
N ALA A 374 -1.08 -3.86 -15.19
CA ALA A 374 0.19 -4.54 -15.46
C ALA A 374 1.08 -3.80 -16.48
N SER A 375 0.59 -2.79 -17.22
CA SER A 375 1.41 -2.04 -18.18
C SER A 375 0.88 -0.65 -18.50
N LEU A 376 1.81 0.30 -18.73
CA LEU A 376 1.49 1.64 -19.21
C LEU A 376 0.72 1.60 -20.54
N GLY A 377 1.09 0.68 -21.44
CA GLY A 377 0.43 0.53 -22.76
C GLY A 377 -1.06 0.23 -22.66
N SER A 378 -1.50 -0.44 -21.58
CA SER A 378 -2.90 -0.76 -21.30
C SER A 378 -3.60 0.39 -20.59
N VAL A 379 -3.08 0.84 -19.45
CA VAL A 379 -3.77 1.85 -18.60
C VAL A 379 -3.94 3.19 -19.30
N ARG A 380 -2.97 3.62 -20.11
CA ARG A 380 -3.04 4.91 -20.82
C ARG A 380 -4.23 5.04 -21.77
N LYS A 381 -4.83 3.91 -22.18
CA LYS A 381 -5.97 3.84 -23.12
C LYS A 381 -7.32 3.81 -22.40
N LEU A 382 -7.34 3.90 -21.09
CA LEU A 382 -8.55 3.82 -20.28
C LEU A 382 -8.94 5.18 -19.69
N PRO A 383 -10.24 5.40 -19.46
CA PRO A 383 -10.68 6.54 -18.66
C PRO A 383 -9.98 6.54 -17.33
N ARG A 384 -9.59 7.72 -16.86
CA ARG A 384 -8.91 7.86 -15.58
C ARG A 384 -9.18 9.18 -14.90
N ARG A 385 -9.17 9.13 -13.58
CA ARG A 385 -9.30 10.28 -12.73
C ARG A 385 -8.07 10.37 -11.82
N VAL A 386 -7.56 11.58 -11.64
CA VAL A 386 -6.45 11.88 -10.73
C VAL A 386 -6.82 13.08 -9.88
N GLY A 387 -6.47 13.03 -8.62
CA GLY A 387 -6.82 14.08 -7.68
C GLY A 387 -5.62 14.64 -6.92
N VAL A 388 -5.83 15.76 -6.25
CA VAL A 388 -4.91 16.27 -5.25
C VAL A 388 -5.21 15.54 -3.96
N THR A 389 -4.21 14.89 -3.39
CA THR A 389 -4.28 14.19 -2.11
C THR A 389 -3.12 14.64 -1.21
N TYR A 390 -3.08 14.12 -0.01
CA TYR A 390 -2.03 14.41 0.97
C TYR A 390 -1.28 13.12 1.32
N ARG A 391 -0.15 13.26 1.99
CA ARG A 391 0.57 12.14 2.60
C ARG A 391 0.44 12.19 4.12
N ASP A 392 0.33 11.05 4.75
CA ASP A 392 0.21 10.90 6.20
C ASP A 392 1.54 10.54 6.88
N ILE A 393 2.56 10.17 6.09
CA ILE A 393 3.90 9.88 6.59
C ILE A 393 4.86 11.01 6.15
N THR A 394 5.54 11.55 7.14
CA THR A 394 6.53 12.63 6.98
C THR A 394 7.83 12.25 7.70
N ALA A 395 8.94 12.80 7.23
CA ALA A 395 10.21 12.62 7.92
C ALA A 395 10.20 13.35 9.29
N PRO A 396 10.94 12.86 10.29
CA PRO A 396 11.10 13.58 11.55
C PRO A 396 11.57 15.02 11.32
N GLY A 397 10.88 15.97 11.96
CA GLY A 397 11.16 17.41 11.82
C GLY A 397 10.68 18.06 10.52
N GLU A 398 10.10 17.32 9.59
CA GLU A 398 9.58 17.88 8.35
C GLU A 398 8.33 18.75 8.60
N GLN A 399 8.36 19.98 8.05
CA GLN A 399 7.23 20.91 8.10
C GLN A 399 6.31 20.66 6.89
N TYR A 400 5.50 19.61 6.95
CA TYR A 400 4.55 19.27 5.91
C TYR A 400 3.17 19.86 6.19
N ARG A 401 2.55 20.40 5.14
CA ARG A 401 1.15 20.85 5.15
C ARG A 401 0.41 20.16 4.01
N ALA A 402 -0.74 19.57 4.32
CA ALA A 402 -1.62 19.01 3.30
C ALA A 402 -2.04 20.11 2.29
N PRO A 403 -2.05 19.83 0.98
CA PRO A 403 -2.42 20.81 -0.03
C PRO A 403 -3.91 21.21 0.04
N LEU A 404 -4.74 20.32 0.56
CA LEU A 404 -6.16 20.55 0.80
C LEU A 404 -6.53 20.26 2.27
N PRO A 405 -7.51 20.97 2.88
CA PRO A 405 -8.29 22.05 2.27
C PRO A 405 -7.45 23.31 2.05
N ALA A 406 -7.71 24.03 0.95
CA ALA A 406 -7.07 25.29 0.63
C ALA A 406 -8.09 26.43 0.72
N THR A 407 -7.85 27.41 1.60
CA THR A 407 -8.74 28.56 1.80
C THR A 407 -8.07 29.82 1.26
N GLY A 408 -8.74 30.54 0.37
CA GLY A 408 -8.23 31.78 -0.21
C GLY A 408 -9.04 32.26 -1.41
N LYS A 409 -8.55 33.32 -2.04
CA LYS A 409 -9.10 33.85 -3.31
C LYS A 409 -8.50 33.11 -4.51
N GLU A 410 -7.31 32.53 -4.35
CA GLU A 410 -6.61 31.80 -5.39
C GLU A 410 -5.97 30.53 -4.80
N ALA A 411 -5.93 29.49 -5.60
CA ALA A 411 -5.20 28.25 -5.32
C ALA A 411 -4.61 27.68 -6.61
N ALA A 412 -3.46 27.02 -6.48
CA ALA A 412 -2.80 26.36 -7.60
C ALA A 412 -2.35 24.94 -7.21
N PHE A 413 -2.53 24.00 -8.13
CA PHE A 413 -2.21 22.59 -7.92
C PHE A 413 -1.53 22.02 -9.15
N ALA A 414 -0.49 21.23 -8.96
CA ALA A 414 0.11 20.43 -10.01
C ALA A 414 -0.51 19.02 -10.00
N ILE A 415 -1.14 18.60 -11.09
CA ILE A 415 -1.81 17.31 -11.22
C ILE A 415 -1.15 16.49 -12.32
N ARG A 416 -0.67 15.30 -11.99
CA ARG A 416 -0.08 14.37 -12.95
C ARG A 416 -1.17 13.49 -13.58
N LEU A 417 -1.65 13.90 -14.72
CA LEU A 417 -2.65 13.16 -15.51
C LEU A 417 -2.05 11.98 -16.30
N GLY A 418 -0.73 12.04 -16.57
CA GLY A 418 -0.03 11.13 -17.45
C GLY A 418 -0.33 11.38 -18.94
N PRO A 419 0.16 10.51 -19.85
CA PRO A 419 0.07 10.74 -21.29
C PRO A 419 -1.38 10.73 -21.79
N VAL A 420 -1.80 11.78 -22.51
CA VAL A 420 -3.12 11.88 -23.13
C VAL A 420 -3.13 11.03 -24.41
N PRO A 421 -4.06 10.06 -24.57
CA PRO A 421 -4.01 9.09 -25.67
C PRO A 421 -4.26 9.70 -27.03
N ASP A 422 -5.22 10.62 -27.15
CA ASP A 422 -5.69 11.23 -28.38
C ASP A 422 -6.24 12.63 -28.12
N ARG A 423 -6.16 13.50 -29.15
CA ARG A 423 -6.72 14.86 -29.13
C ARG A 423 -8.24 14.93 -28.97
N HIS A 424 -8.94 13.85 -29.28
CA HIS A 424 -10.40 13.76 -29.12
C HIS A 424 -10.87 13.39 -27.69
N TRP A 425 -9.94 13.01 -26.85
CA TRP A 425 -10.29 12.74 -25.46
C TRP A 425 -10.71 14.02 -24.75
N LEU A 426 -11.73 13.90 -23.93
CA LEU A 426 -12.28 14.97 -23.09
C LEU A 426 -11.59 14.97 -21.74
N CYS A 427 -11.26 16.14 -21.25
CA CYS A 427 -10.73 16.31 -19.91
C CYS A 427 -11.57 17.34 -19.15
N ASP A 428 -12.01 16.98 -17.95
CA ASP A 428 -12.77 17.85 -17.08
C ASP A 428 -12.00 18.06 -15.77
N VAL A 429 -12.04 19.27 -15.21
CA VAL A 429 -11.60 19.58 -13.85
C VAL A 429 -12.84 19.58 -12.96
N LEU A 430 -12.80 18.81 -11.87
CA LEU A 430 -13.80 18.79 -10.83
C LEU A 430 -13.26 19.49 -9.59
N ILE A 431 -14.00 20.45 -9.06
CA ILE A 431 -13.67 21.20 -7.86
C ILE A 431 -14.75 20.96 -6.82
N GLY A 432 -14.35 20.45 -5.65
CA GLY A 432 -15.21 20.38 -4.48
C GLY A 432 -14.90 21.54 -3.54
N ALA A 433 -15.90 22.34 -3.20
CA ALA A 433 -15.78 23.46 -2.27
C ALA A 433 -16.67 23.27 -1.05
N ALA A 434 -16.27 23.86 0.07
CA ALA A 434 -17.09 23.93 1.27
C ALA A 434 -18.47 24.56 0.96
N PRO A 435 -19.53 24.22 1.71
CA PRO A 435 -20.84 24.78 1.52
C PRO A 435 -20.80 26.32 1.50
N ALA A 436 -21.47 26.90 0.50
CA ALA A 436 -21.62 28.35 0.36
C ALA A 436 -23.08 28.70 0.07
N PRO A 437 -23.57 29.84 0.50
CA PRO A 437 -24.90 30.32 0.11
C PRO A 437 -24.91 30.66 -1.40
N GLY A 438 -25.71 29.91 -2.16
CA GLY A 438 -25.87 30.08 -3.60
C GLY A 438 -24.85 29.37 -4.49
N PRO A 439 -24.99 29.56 -5.82
CA PRO A 439 -24.11 28.95 -6.82
C PRO A 439 -22.68 29.50 -6.74
N LEU A 440 -21.69 28.63 -6.94
CA LEU A 440 -20.27 29.01 -6.96
C LEU A 440 -19.77 29.35 -8.36
N ALA A 441 -20.34 28.71 -9.39
CA ALA A 441 -19.85 28.79 -10.78
C ALA A 441 -19.70 30.24 -11.31
N PRO A 442 -20.64 31.16 -11.10
CA PRO A 442 -20.49 32.52 -11.61
C PRO A 442 -19.30 33.28 -11.03
N GLY A 443 -18.81 32.87 -9.85
CA GLY A 443 -17.68 33.50 -9.16
C GLY A 443 -16.35 32.75 -9.33
N LEU A 444 -16.30 31.61 -10.05
CA LEU A 444 -15.10 30.80 -10.24
C LEU A 444 -14.47 30.98 -11.61
N SER A 445 -13.17 31.14 -11.61
CA SER A 445 -12.33 31.08 -12.81
C SER A 445 -11.34 29.93 -12.67
N VAL A 446 -11.33 29.02 -13.64
CA VAL A 446 -10.44 27.86 -13.65
C VAL A 446 -9.56 27.93 -14.90
N ARG A 447 -8.26 27.73 -14.71
CA ARG A 447 -7.28 27.67 -15.80
C ARG A 447 -6.43 26.40 -15.67
N VAL A 448 -6.19 25.73 -16.79
CA VAL A 448 -5.25 24.62 -16.89
C VAL A 448 -4.11 25.04 -17.82
N ASN A 449 -2.88 25.01 -17.30
CA ASN A 449 -1.68 25.46 -18.02
C ASN A 449 -1.83 26.88 -18.62
N GLY A 450 -2.50 27.79 -17.90
CA GLY A 450 -2.77 29.17 -18.33
C GLY A 450 -3.99 29.33 -19.24
N THR A 451 -4.57 28.27 -19.78
CA THR A 451 -5.76 28.29 -20.63
C THR A 451 -7.03 28.26 -19.79
N ALA A 452 -7.97 29.17 -20.05
CA ALA A 452 -9.26 29.21 -19.36
C ALA A 452 -10.10 27.96 -19.70
N CYS A 453 -10.73 27.39 -18.67
CA CYS A 453 -11.66 26.27 -18.81
C CYS A 453 -13.10 26.77 -18.90
N GLU A 454 -13.95 25.99 -19.58
CA GLU A 454 -15.36 26.29 -19.78
C GLU A 454 -16.19 25.63 -18.70
N PHE A 455 -17.11 26.36 -18.08
CA PHE A 455 -18.06 25.80 -17.11
C PHE A 455 -18.95 24.73 -17.75
N LEU A 456 -19.13 23.63 -17.05
CA LEU A 456 -19.99 22.52 -17.49
C LEU A 456 -21.23 22.38 -16.62
N ASP A 457 -21.02 22.18 -15.31
CA ASP A 457 -22.09 21.82 -14.39
C ASP A 457 -21.72 22.14 -12.94
N GLU A 458 -22.73 22.31 -12.10
CA GLU A 458 -22.61 22.49 -10.66
C GLU A 458 -23.66 21.65 -9.92
N GLY A 459 -23.22 20.92 -8.91
CA GLY A 459 -24.07 20.10 -8.05
C GLY A 459 -23.60 20.13 -6.59
N SER A 460 -24.14 19.24 -5.80
CA SER A 460 -23.70 19.06 -4.41
C SER A 460 -23.66 17.58 -4.04
N THR A 461 -22.75 17.22 -3.14
CA THR A 461 -22.74 15.89 -2.51
C THR A 461 -23.76 15.82 -1.37
N ASN A 462 -24.06 14.59 -0.91
CA ASN A 462 -24.88 14.35 0.26
C ASN A 462 -24.33 15.02 1.54
N ASN A 463 -23.02 15.31 1.58
CA ASN A 463 -22.34 15.97 2.69
C ASN A 463 -22.28 17.51 2.53
N GLY A 464 -23.02 18.05 1.56
CA GLY A 464 -23.10 19.50 1.33
C GLY A 464 -21.87 20.10 0.63
N VAL A 465 -20.88 19.31 0.21
CA VAL A 465 -19.77 19.80 -0.63
C VAL A 465 -20.33 20.19 -2.00
N ARG A 466 -20.06 21.43 -2.42
CA ARG A 466 -20.44 21.93 -3.75
C ARG A 466 -19.43 21.39 -4.76
N LEU A 467 -19.92 20.71 -5.80
CA LEU A 467 -19.11 20.19 -6.90
C LEU A 467 -19.32 21.01 -8.14
N VAL A 468 -18.24 21.59 -8.67
CA VAL A 468 -18.27 22.39 -9.91
C VAL A 468 -17.32 21.78 -10.90
N SER A 469 -17.79 21.56 -12.13
CA SER A 469 -17.00 20.95 -13.21
C SER A 469 -16.75 21.92 -14.37
N PHE A 470 -15.54 21.84 -14.94
CA PHE A 470 -15.09 22.68 -16.04
C PHE A 470 -14.43 21.83 -17.12
N ARG A 471 -14.75 22.07 -18.41
CA ARG A 471 -14.10 21.47 -19.56
C ARG A 471 -12.73 22.12 -19.80
N VAL A 472 -11.71 21.29 -19.88
CA VAL A 472 -10.35 21.70 -20.25
C VAL A 472 -10.24 21.72 -21.77
N PRO A 473 -9.85 22.85 -22.40
CA PRO A 473 -9.60 22.89 -23.84
C PRO A 473 -8.46 21.92 -24.23
N ALA A 474 -8.66 21.10 -25.25
CA ALA A 474 -7.69 20.09 -25.70
C ALA A 474 -6.25 20.64 -25.92
N PRO A 475 -6.06 21.86 -26.48
CA PRO A 475 -4.72 22.43 -26.62
C PRO A 475 -3.96 22.62 -25.32
N ALA A 476 -4.67 22.83 -24.19
CA ALA A 476 -4.06 23.00 -22.87
C ALA A 476 -3.36 21.73 -22.36
N LEU A 477 -3.75 20.55 -22.88
CA LEU A 477 -3.20 19.26 -22.46
C LEU A 477 -2.01 18.81 -23.32
N LYS A 478 -1.79 19.44 -24.47
CA LYS A 478 -0.84 18.96 -25.46
C LYS A 478 0.61 18.92 -24.94
N GLY A 479 1.23 17.75 -25.07
CA GLY A 479 2.65 17.55 -24.79
C GLY A 479 3.03 17.61 -23.31
N LYS A 480 2.05 17.54 -22.40
CA LYS A 480 2.27 17.57 -20.95
C LYS A 480 1.65 16.36 -20.27
N GLU A 481 2.29 15.87 -19.25
CA GLU A 481 1.77 14.85 -18.32
C GLU A 481 1.39 15.42 -16.96
N VAL A 482 1.99 16.55 -16.59
CA VAL A 482 1.67 17.31 -15.38
C VAL A 482 1.04 18.62 -15.79
N HIS A 483 -0.06 18.95 -15.15
CA HIS A 483 -0.87 20.12 -15.47
C HIS A 483 -0.98 21.05 -14.28
N ASP A 484 -0.74 22.35 -14.49
CA ASP A 484 -0.94 23.42 -13.52
C ASP A 484 -2.42 23.82 -13.55
N VAL A 485 -3.14 23.53 -12.49
CA VAL A 485 -4.55 23.86 -12.30
C VAL A 485 -4.66 25.08 -11.38
N LYS A 486 -5.07 26.23 -11.90
CA LYS A 486 -5.28 27.46 -11.14
C LYS A 486 -6.77 27.72 -10.99
N ILE A 487 -7.18 27.97 -9.74
CA ILE A 487 -8.55 28.27 -9.38
C ILE A 487 -8.56 29.64 -8.71
N ALA A 488 -9.39 30.56 -9.21
CA ALA A 488 -9.56 31.88 -8.60
C ALA A 488 -11.05 32.18 -8.34
N SER A 489 -11.33 32.75 -7.19
CA SER A 489 -12.66 33.24 -6.79
C SER A 489 -12.76 34.76 -6.97
N GLN A 490 -13.75 35.23 -7.73
CA GLN A 490 -14.05 36.62 -7.92
C GLN A 490 -14.92 37.20 -6.79
N GLY A 491 -15.42 36.32 -5.91
CA GLY A 491 -16.23 36.72 -4.75
C GLY A 491 -15.43 37.46 -3.67
N GLN A 492 -16.13 38.19 -2.83
CA GLN A 492 -15.52 38.89 -1.68
C GLN A 492 -15.10 37.90 -0.57
N THR A 493 -15.85 36.82 -0.40
CA THR A 493 -15.59 35.77 0.62
C THR A 493 -14.54 34.76 0.12
N PRO A 494 -13.53 34.43 0.92
CA PRO A 494 -12.59 33.35 0.60
C PRO A 494 -13.31 32.03 0.36
N LEU A 495 -12.87 31.27 -0.67
CA LEU A 495 -13.37 29.95 -0.96
C LEU A 495 -12.51 28.91 -0.25
N THR A 496 -13.12 27.88 0.33
CA THR A 496 -12.42 26.72 0.87
C THR A 496 -12.58 25.54 -0.09
N ILE A 497 -11.51 25.25 -0.82
CA ILE A 497 -11.43 24.12 -1.74
C ILE A 497 -11.09 22.86 -0.94
N GLN A 498 -11.88 21.80 -1.10
CA GLN A 498 -11.73 20.53 -0.38
C GLN A 498 -11.36 19.37 -1.31
N GLN A 499 -11.56 19.53 -2.63
CA GLN A 499 -11.28 18.49 -3.61
C GLN A 499 -10.92 19.14 -4.95
N VAL A 500 -9.90 18.61 -5.61
CA VAL A 500 -9.54 18.98 -7.00
C VAL A 500 -9.15 17.73 -7.73
N GLU A 501 -9.80 17.45 -8.84
CA GLU A 501 -9.54 16.28 -9.69
C GLU A 501 -9.53 16.66 -11.16
N MET A 502 -8.78 15.89 -11.95
CA MET A 502 -8.89 15.89 -13.41
C MET A 502 -9.42 14.54 -13.88
N PHE A 503 -10.43 14.55 -14.74
CA PHE A 503 -11.04 13.36 -15.31
C PHE A 503 -10.83 13.33 -16.83
N LEU A 504 -10.05 12.37 -17.30
CA LEU A 504 -9.77 12.15 -18.72
C LEU A 504 -10.56 10.93 -19.22
N ARG A 505 -11.32 11.12 -20.30
CA ARG A 505 -12.20 10.08 -20.85
C ARG A 505 -12.36 10.20 -22.36
N PRO A 506 -12.67 9.11 -23.10
CA PRO A 506 -13.04 9.21 -24.49
C PRO A 506 -14.36 9.99 -24.64
N PRO A 507 -14.65 10.54 -25.83
CA PRO A 507 -15.98 11.07 -26.12
C PRO A 507 -17.04 9.99 -25.97
N ALA A 508 -18.27 10.39 -25.66
CA ALA A 508 -19.38 9.45 -25.65
C ALA A 508 -19.51 8.80 -27.05
N LYS A 509 -19.71 7.49 -27.07
CA LYS A 509 -20.09 6.83 -28.33
C LYS A 509 -21.54 7.24 -28.62
N HIS A 510 -21.75 7.91 -29.74
CA HIS A 510 -23.09 8.18 -30.28
C HIS A 510 -23.74 6.91 -30.79
#